data_875335bbf539dc5ec64e83c63e6a7af3
#
_entry.id   875335bbf539dc5ec64e83c63e6a7af3
#
_cell.length_a   1.000
_cell.length_b   1.000
_cell.length_c   1.000
_cell.angle_alpha   90.00
_cell.angle_beta   90.00
_cell.angle_gamma   90.00
#
_symmetry.space_group_name_H-M   'P 1'
#
loop_
_entity.id
_entity.type
_entity.pdbx_description
1 polymer ?
#
loop_
_entity_poly.entity_id
_entity_poly.type
_entity_poly.pdbx_seq_one_letter_code
_entity_poly.pdbx_strand_id
1 'polypeptide(L)'
;LRSRGMDAVQEDLALALVLRLLSPEGLRAVAACVDALPAARHSPAVQSFAAQRDRYLATIAPAIAYLQGRDSTLAHRIAGRNYLPEGPRFESLDVYVDDEGGDPLGWAFGALGVQDRARHLATLYLNDLADVLRDAVDPRFEFVRYAESLAGSQPTFEPLAQALAQAPNLVDDTLRELTLDAVQRHAPDVVLLSVPFPGSVYAAFRIAQTIKAQHPHIVTVLGGGFVNTEL
;
A
#
# COMPACT_ATOMS: atom_id res chain seq x y z
N LEU A 1 -14.80 -14.27 19.43
CA LEU A 1 -14.92 -15.64 18.93
C LEU A 1 -14.13 -16.61 19.81
N ARG A 2 -12.81 -16.41 19.97
CA ARG A 2 -11.96 -17.28 20.82
C ARG A 2 -12.45 -17.35 22.28
N SER A 3 -12.90 -16.23 22.86
CA SER A 3 -13.48 -16.20 24.21
C SER A 3 -14.76 -17.02 24.36
N ARG A 4 -15.39 -17.42 23.25
CA ARG A 4 -16.58 -18.30 23.19
C ARG A 4 -16.25 -19.72 22.74
N GLY A 5 -14.97 -20.12 22.78
CA GLY A 5 -14.54 -21.47 22.42
C GLY A 5 -14.55 -21.77 20.93
N MET A 6 -14.67 -20.75 20.06
CA MET A 6 -14.56 -20.93 18.62
C MET A 6 -13.10 -20.90 18.21
N ASP A 7 -12.67 -21.85 17.38
CA ASP A 7 -11.38 -21.78 16.71
C ASP A 7 -11.43 -20.67 15.66
N ALA A 8 -10.65 -19.63 15.88
CA ALA A 8 -10.64 -18.45 15.01
C ALA A 8 -9.24 -17.88 14.88
N VAL A 9 -8.85 -17.55 13.65
CA VAL A 9 -7.59 -16.87 13.30
C VAL A 9 -7.93 -15.51 12.71
N GLN A 10 -7.08 -14.52 12.95
CA GLN A 10 -7.19 -13.20 12.35
C GLN A 10 -5.99 -12.98 11.43
N GLU A 11 -6.27 -12.51 10.21
CA GLU A 11 -5.28 -12.07 9.22
C GLU A 11 -5.54 -10.61 8.86
N ASP A 12 -4.47 -9.86 8.67
CA ASP A 12 -4.54 -8.49 8.12
C ASP A 12 -4.06 -8.52 6.66
N LEU A 13 -4.99 -8.78 5.74
CA LEU A 13 -4.68 -8.86 4.31
C LEU A 13 -4.36 -7.48 3.72
N ALA A 14 -4.83 -6.38 4.32
CA ALA A 14 -4.49 -5.04 3.85
C ALA A 14 -3.01 -4.73 4.11
N LEU A 15 -2.53 -4.99 5.33
CA LEU A 15 -1.11 -4.86 5.65
C LEU A 15 -0.25 -5.85 4.84
N ALA A 16 -0.70 -7.11 4.70
CA ALA A 16 0.02 -8.11 3.91
C ALA A 16 0.17 -7.70 2.44
N LEU A 17 -0.89 -7.10 1.84
CA LEU A 17 -0.88 -6.57 0.49
C LEU A 17 0.16 -5.45 0.33
N VAL A 18 0.14 -4.47 1.22
CA VAL A 18 1.11 -3.36 1.19
C VAL A 18 2.54 -3.90 1.32
N LEU A 19 2.80 -4.79 2.27
CA LEU A 19 4.13 -5.37 2.47
C LEU A 19 4.59 -6.24 1.29
N ARG A 20 3.68 -6.92 0.60
CA ARG A 20 4.00 -7.69 -0.60
C ARG A 20 4.34 -6.78 -1.78
N LEU A 21 3.55 -5.74 -2.02
CA LEU A 21 3.80 -4.76 -3.08
C LEU A 21 5.09 -3.98 -2.83
N LEU A 22 5.38 -3.63 -1.57
CA LEU A 22 6.59 -2.93 -1.13
C LEU A 22 7.72 -3.89 -0.72
N SER A 23 7.82 -5.04 -1.37
CA SER A 23 8.96 -5.94 -1.29
C SER A 23 9.84 -5.80 -2.55
N PRO A 24 11.08 -6.32 -2.55
CA PRO A 24 11.88 -6.36 -3.77
C PRO A 24 11.19 -7.09 -4.94
N GLU A 25 10.45 -8.17 -4.64
CA GLU A 25 9.66 -8.93 -5.62
C GLU A 25 8.49 -8.10 -6.14
N GLY A 26 7.74 -7.45 -5.24
CA GLY A 26 6.63 -6.56 -5.59
C GLY A 26 7.10 -5.39 -6.45
N LEU A 27 8.22 -4.75 -6.09
CA LEU A 27 8.76 -3.64 -6.89
C LEU A 27 9.28 -4.10 -8.27
N ARG A 28 9.75 -5.35 -8.44
CA ARG A 28 10.06 -5.89 -9.78
C ARG A 28 8.80 -6.06 -10.62
N ALA A 29 7.70 -6.51 -10.01
CA ALA A 29 6.40 -6.60 -10.70
C ALA A 29 5.87 -5.21 -11.07
N VAL A 30 5.98 -4.22 -10.19
CA VAL A 30 5.66 -2.80 -10.48
C VAL A 30 6.53 -2.28 -11.62
N ALA A 31 7.84 -2.58 -11.62
CA ALA A 31 8.74 -2.19 -12.68
C ALA A 31 8.34 -2.76 -14.04
N ALA A 32 7.84 -4.00 -14.09
CA ALA A 32 7.30 -4.58 -15.32
C ALA A 32 6.05 -3.83 -15.82
N CYS A 33 5.18 -3.37 -14.92
CA CYS A 33 4.05 -2.52 -15.29
C CYS A 33 4.52 -1.16 -15.86
N VAL A 34 5.54 -0.55 -15.23
CA VAL A 34 6.15 0.69 -15.71
C VAL A 34 6.76 0.51 -17.09
N ASP A 35 7.46 -0.59 -17.34
CA ASP A 35 8.07 -0.88 -18.65
C ASP A 35 7.02 -1.12 -19.76
N ALA A 36 5.84 -1.63 -19.39
CA ALA A 36 4.71 -1.80 -20.30
C ALA A 36 3.94 -0.50 -20.59
N LEU A 37 4.15 0.55 -19.77
CA LEU A 37 3.46 1.82 -19.92
C LEU A 37 4.14 2.67 -21.01
N PRO A 38 3.40 3.23 -21.98
CA PRO A 38 3.98 4.15 -22.95
C PRO A 38 4.69 5.34 -22.29
N ALA A 39 5.88 5.70 -22.75
CA ALA A 39 6.69 6.78 -22.15
C ALA A 39 5.94 8.13 -22.04
N ALA A 40 5.03 8.42 -22.98
CA ALA A 40 4.19 9.61 -22.94
C ALA A 40 3.19 9.64 -21.75
N ARG A 41 3.01 8.52 -21.07
CA ARG A 41 2.15 8.38 -19.87
C ARG A 41 2.95 8.32 -18.58
N HIS A 42 4.28 8.45 -18.63
CA HIS A 42 5.10 8.45 -17.43
C HIS A 42 4.92 9.78 -16.68
N SER A 43 4.32 9.71 -15.50
CA SER A 43 4.29 10.80 -14.54
C SER A 43 5.69 11.08 -13.98
N PRO A 44 5.94 12.22 -13.31
CA PRO A 44 7.19 12.48 -12.63
C PRO A 44 7.61 11.37 -11.66
N ALA A 45 6.66 10.79 -10.91
CA ALA A 45 6.92 9.67 -10.01
C ALA A 45 7.40 8.42 -10.78
N VAL A 46 6.73 8.07 -11.87
CA VAL A 46 7.11 6.95 -12.74
C VAL A 46 8.49 7.17 -13.38
N GLN A 47 8.79 8.40 -13.83
CA GLN A 47 10.09 8.75 -14.40
C GLN A 47 11.21 8.63 -13.36
N SER A 48 11.00 9.16 -12.15
CA SER A 48 11.95 9.09 -11.04
C SER A 48 12.21 7.64 -10.63
N PHE A 49 11.16 6.82 -10.51
CA PHE A 49 11.28 5.40 -10.22
C PHE A 49 12.07 4.65 -11.30
N ALA A 50 11.75 4.85 -12.57
CA ALA A 50 12.44 4.21 -13.68
C ALA A 50 13.94 4.57 -13.70
N ALA A 51 14.29 5.83 -13.47
CA ALA A 51 15.66 6.31 -13.45
C ALA A 51 16.49 5.78 -12.26
N GLN A 52 15.83 5.47 -11.13
CA GLN A 52 16.49 5.05 -9.89
C GLN A 52 16.09 3.62 -9.45
N ARG A 53 15.57 2.81 -10.36
CA ARG A 53 15.00 1.46 -10.10
C ARG A 53 15.85 0.61 -9.17
N ASP A 54 17.13 0.47 -9.47
CA ASP A 54 18.05 -0.39 -8.70
C ASP A 54 18.21 0.11 -7.26
N ARG A 55 18.19 1.43 -7.05
CA ARG A 55 18.22 2.02 -5.70
C ARG A 55 16.93 1.72 -4.93
N TYR A 56 15.77 1.84 -5.59
CA TYR A 56 14.48 1.46 -4.98
C TYR A 56 14.47 -0.03 -4.58
N LEU A 57 14.90 -0.92 -5.47
CA LEU A 57 14.99 -2.37 -5.19
C LEU A 57 15.96 -2.69 -4.03
N ALA A 58 17.08 -1.97 -3.94
CA ALA A 58 18.06 -2.18 -2.87
C ALA A 58 17.62 -1.63 -1.51
N THR A 59 16.77 -0.60 -1.49
CA THR A 59 16.44 0.15 -0.26
C THR A 59 15.07 -0.19 0.32
N ILE A 60 14.15 -0.81 -0.45
CA ILE A 60 12.78 -1.04 0.02
C ILE A 60 12.72 -1.95 1.27
N ALA A 61 13.40 -3.09 1.26
CA ALA A 61 13.35 -4.01 2.39
C ALA A 61 13.96 -3.41 3.68
N PRO A 62 15.14 -2.75 3.64
CA PRO A 62 15.65 -2.00 4.78
C PRO A 62 14.74 -0.85 5.24
N ALA A 63 14.13 -0.10 4.33
CA ALA A 63 13.22 1.00 4.69
C ALA A 63 11.97 0.49 5.43
N ILE A 64 11.37 -0.59 4.94
CA ILE A 64 10.24 -1.27 5.62
C ILE A 64 10.68 -1.80 7.00
N ALA A 65 11.84 -2.45 7.10
CA ALA A 65 12.36 -2.93 8.38
C ALA A 65 12.56 -1.79 9.39
N TYR A 66 13.08 -0.65 8.95
CA TYR A 66 13.22 0.55 9.75
C TYR A 66 11.85 1.06 10.26
N LEU A 67 10.89 1.23 9.36
CA LEU A 67 9.54 1.73 9.72
C LEU A 67 8.80 0.78 10.67
N GLN A 68 9.07 -0.52 10.58
CA GLN A 68 8.55 -1.54 11.50
C GLN A 68 9.31 -1.60 12.83
N GLY A 69 10.32 -0.75 13.05
CA GLY A 69 11.13 -0.74 14.25
C GLY A 69 12.13 -1.91 14.38
N ARG A 70 12.37 -2.66 13.30
CA ARG A 70 13.29 -3.81 13.29
C ARG A 70 14.76 -3.41 13.15
N ASP A 71 15.03 -2.23 12.57
CA ASP A 71 16.38 -1.70 12.39
C ASP A 71 16.43 -0.19 12.61
N SER A 72 16.61 0.21 13.87
CA SER A 72 16.73 1.62 14.25
C SER A 72 18.07 2.26 13.83
N THR A 73 19.06 1.45 13.44
CA THR A 73 20.41 1.96 13.08
C THR A 73 20.42 2.74 11.77
N LEU A 74 19.41 2.50 10.92
CA LEU A 74 19.27 3.20 9.64
C LEU A 74 18.86 4.68 9.77
N ALA A 75 18.39 5.11 10.95
CA ALA A 75 17.89 6.48 11.13
C ALA A 75 18.88 7.55 10.68
N HIS A 76 20.15 7.46 11.07
CA HIS A 76 21.17 8.45 10.68
C HIS A 76 21.44 8.48 9.17
N ARG A 77 21.42 7.30 8.51
CA ARG A 77 21.62 7.20 7.07
C ARG A 77 20.45 7.79 6.30
N ILE A 78 19.22 7.50 6.74
CA ILE A 78 18.00 8.05 6.14
C ILE A 78 17.93 9.56 6.37
N ALA A 79 18.15 10.02 7.60
CA ALA A 79 18.13 11.45 7.95
C ALA A 79 19.16 12.28 7.17
N GLY A 80 20.29 11.67 6.76
CA GLY A 80 21.32 12.30 5.94
C GLY A 80 20.97 12.45 4.45
N ARG A 81 19.77 12.02 3.99
CA ARG A 81 19.26 12.14 2.61
C ARG A 81 20.08 11.44 1.52
N ASN A 82 21.08 10.62 1.88
CA ASN A 82 21.97 9.97 0.90
C ASN A 82 21.66 8.47 0.71
N TYR A 83 20.66 7.96 1.43
CA TYR A 83 20.38 6.53 1.47
C TYR A 83 19.20 6.14 0.59
N LEU A 84 18.02 6.72 0.82
CA LEU A 84 16.84 6.46 0.02
C LEU A 84 16.91 7.21 -1.32
N PRO A 85 16.38 6.65 -2.43
CA PRO A 85 16.11 7.44 -3.61
C PRO A 85 15.03 8.49 -3.29
N GLU A 86 15.21 9.68 -3.82
CA GLU A 86 14.28 10.79 -3.64
C GLU A 86 13.52 11.02 -4.95
N GLY A 87 12.20 10.98 -4.87
CA GLY A 87 11.28 11.30 -5.96
C GLY A 87 10.58 12.64 -5.74
N PRO A 88 9.50 12.92 -6.50
CA PRO A 88 8.82 14.22 -6.48
C PRO A 88 8.29 14.68 -5.11
N ARG A 89 7.99 13.72 -4.21
CA ARG A 89 7.52 14.05 -2.86
C ARG A 89 8.58 14.76 -2.01
N PHE A 90 9.85 14.66 -2.39
CA PHE A 90 10.96 15.32 -1.71
C PHE A 90 11.18 16.77 -2.17
N GLU A 91 10.63 17.17 -3.32
CA GLU A 91 10.79 18.53 -3.86
C GLU A 91 10.31 19.61 -2.87
N SER A 92 9.30 19.32 -2.07
CA SER A 92 8.80 20.23 -1.04
C SER A 92 9.84 20.56 0.04
N LEU A 93 10.82 19.68 0.25
CA LEU A 93 11.90 19.92 1.22
C LEU A 93 12.94 20.91 0.72
N ASP A 94 13.06 21.05 -0.60
CA ASP A 94 14.07 21.92 -1.23
C ASP A 94 13.56 23.35 -1.42
N VAL A 95 12.22 23.53 -1.41
CA VAL A 95 11.58 24.86 -1.52
C VAL A 95 11.86 25.76 -0.30
N TYR A 96 12.14 25.18 0.86
CA TYR A 96 12.40 25.88 2.11
C TYR A 96 13.89 26.08 2.42
N VAL A 97 14.78 25.74 1.49
CA VAL A 97 16.20 26.13 1.60
C VAL A 97 16.27 27.58 1.21
N ASP A 98 16.19 28.49 2.22
CA ASP A 98 16.41 29.92 2.02
C ASP A 98 17.81 30.16 1.46
N ASP A 99 18.01 31.35 0.79
CA ASP A 99 19.29 31.81 0.25
C ASP A 99 20.42 31.83 1.32
N GLU A 100 20.07 31.72 2.60
CA GLU A 100 21.00 31.65 3.75
C GLU A 100 21.42 30.20 4.10
N GLY A 101 21.00 29.18 3.32
CA GLY A 101 21.44 27.80 3.51
C GLY A 101 20.84 27.08 4.73
N GLY A 102 19.68 27.52 5.20
CA GLY A 102 18.97 26.89 6.31
C GLY A 102 18.62 25.43 6.01
N ASP A 103 18.75 24.53 7.03
CA ASP A 103 18.23 23.16 6.97
C ASP A 103 16.80 23.13 7.57
N PRO A 104 15.74 23.16 6.74
CA PRO A 104 14.36 23.18 7.25
C PRO A 104 14.02 21.93 8.05
N LEU A 105 14.63 20.79 7.73
CA LEU A 105 14.47 19.57 8.50
C LEU A 105 15.22 19.67 9.83
N GLY A 106 16.42 20.28 9.85
CA GLY A 106 17.15 20.58 11.07
C GLY A 106 16.39 21.53 11.98
N TRP A 107 15.73 22.55 11.42
CA TRP A 107 14.88 23.45 12.18
C TRP A 107 13.65 22.72 12.76
N ALA A 108 12.95 21.89 11.97
CA ALA A 108 11.73 21.22 12.39
C ALA A 108 11.98 20.10 13.41
N PHE A 109 13.05 19.34 13.25
CA PHE A 109 13.31 18.14 14.06
C PHE A 109 14.50 18.28 15.02
N GLY A 110 15.39 19.25 14.80
CA GLY A 110 16.60 19.47 15.61
C GLY A 110 17.55 18.27 15.63
N ALA A 111 18.63 18.38 16.39
CA ALA A 111 19.64 17.32 16.48
C ALA A 111 19.15 16.03 17.19
N LEU A 112 18.18 16.16 18.10
CA LEU A 112 17.60 15.02 18.83
C LEU A 112 16.46 14.34 18.08
N GLY A 113 15.92 14.95 17.02
CA GLY A 113 14.80 14.44 16.22
C GLY A 113 15.22 13.55 15.05
N VAL A 114 16.44 12.95 15.06
CA VAL A 114 16.94 12.11 13.95
C VAL A 114 15.99 10.98 13.59
N GLN A 115 15.38 10.34 14.59
CA GLN A 115 14.41 9.25 14.35
C GLN A 115 13.15 9.75 13.66
N ASP A 116 12.62 10.90 14.08
CA ASP A 116 11.40 11.45 13.49
C ASP A 116 11.67 12.03 12.11
N ARG A 117 12.82 12.69 11.91
CA ARG A 117 13.29 13.11 10.59
C ARG A 117 13.41 11.90 9.65
N ALA A 118 14.04 10.81 10.09
CA ALA A 118 14.18 9.61 9.29
C ALA A 118 12.84 8.94 8.96
N ARG A 119 11.89 8.90 9.91
CA ARG A 119 10.53 8.42 9.66
C ARG A 119 9.80 9.28 8.64
N HIS A 120 9.91 10.60 8.75
CA HIS A 120 9.32 11.52 7.79
C HIS A 120 9.85 11.27 6.37
N LEU A 121 11.17 11.20 6.20
CA LEU A 121 11.79 10.91 4.89
C LEU A 121 11.42 9.52 4.35
N ALA A 122 11.39 8.50 5.22
CA ALA A 122 10.92 7.17 4.82
C ALA A 122 9.43 7.17 4.41
N THR A 123 8.61 8.03 5.03
CA THR A 123 7.20 8.20 4.62
C THR A 123 7.09 8.86 3.25
N LEU A 124 7.89 9.90 2.97
CA LEU A 124 7.94 10.52 1.62
C LEU A 124 8.36 9.50 0.56
N TYR A 125 9.39 8.69 0.85
CA TYR A 125 9.84 7.61 -0.02
C TYR A 125 8.74 6.59 -0.32
N LEU A 126 7.94 6.17 0.69
CA LEU A 126 6.80 5.29 0.46
C LEU A 126 5.69 5.98 -0.34
N ASN A 127 5.45 7.27 -0.12
CA ASN A 127 4.45 8.03 -0.87
C ASN A 127 4.84 8.19 -2.35
N ASP A 128 6.14 8.36 -2.67
CA ASP A 128 6.62 8.29 -4.06
C ASP A 128 6.27 6.93 -4.69
N LEU A 129 6.48 5.83 -3.98
CA LEU A 129 6.11 4.49 -4.46
C LEU A 129 4.59 4.31 -4.59
N ALA A 130 3.79 4.92 -3.71
CA ALA A 130 2.33 4.92 -3.85
C ALA A 130 1.89 5.68 -5.11
N ASP A 131 2.55 6.81 -5.43
CA ASP A 131 2.29 7.54 -6.67
C ASP A 131 2.66 6.70 -7.90
N VAL A 132 3.76 5.95 -7.87
CA VAL A 132 4.12 5.01 -8.95
C VAL A 132 3.06 3.91 -9.10
N LEU A 133 2.60 3.31 -8.00
CA LEU A 133 1.54 2.30 -8.02
C LEU A 133 0.25 2.87 -8.60
N ARG A 134 -0.15 4.09 -8.19
CA ARG A 134 -1.33 4.76 -8.74
C ARG A 134 -1.22 5.04 -10.23
N ASP A 135 -0.08 5.54 -10.67
CA ASP A 135 0.08 6.04 -12.02
C ASP A 135 0.40 4.94 -13.05
N ALA A 136 1.04 3.84 -12.61
CA ALA A 136 1.45 2.75 -13.49
C ALA A 136 0.65 1.43 -13.32
N VAL A 137 -0.07 1.25 -12.20
CA VAL A 137 -0.75 -0.03 -11.90
C VAL A 137 -2.26 0.15 -11.72
N ASP A 138 -2.68 0.96 -10.73
CA ASP A 138 -4.09 1.18 -10.43
C ASP A 138 -4.35 2.64 -10.03
N PRO A 139 -5.07 3.41 -10.83
CA PRO A 139 -5.34 4.83 -10.55
C PRO A 139 -6.12 5.08 -9.25
N ARG A 140 -6.68 4.03 -8.65
CA ARG A 140 -7.39 4.08 -7.38
C ARG A 140 -6.48 3.83 -6.18
N PHE A 141 -5.19 3.51 -6.42
CA PHE A 141 -4.29 3.09 -5.34
C PHE A 141 -3.91 4.27 -4.42
N GLU A 142 -4.21 4.10 -3.13
CA GLU A 142 -3.75 4.94 -2.02
C GLU A 142 -3.55 4.06 -0.79
N PHE A 143 -2.58 4.36 0.08
CA PHE A 143 -2.35 3.56 1.29
C PHE A 143 -3.52 3.60 2.29
N VAL A 144 -4.23 4.72 2.36
CA VAL A 144 -5.29 4.93 3.36
C VAL A 144 -6.68 4.86 2.76
N ARG A 145 -6.84 5.26 1.50
CA ARG A 145 -8.14 5.46 0.84
C ARG A 145 -8.28 4.67 -0.45
N TYR A 146 -7.63 3.51 -0.54
CA TYR A 146 -7.69 2.69 -1.74
C TYR A 146 -9.12 2.45 -2.19
N ALA A 147 -9.43 2.85 -3.42
CA ALA A 147 -10.75 2.69 -4.04
C ALA A 147 -11.94 3.29 -3.23
N GLU A 148 -11.68 4.24 -2.30
CA GLU A 148 -12.73 4.85 -1.46
C GLU A 148 -13.85 5.48 -2.29
N SER A 149 -13.52 6.09 -3.41
CA SER A 149 -14.49 6.72 -4.32
C SER A 149 -15.51 5.74 -4.93
N LEU A 150 -15.23 4.43 -4.91
CA LEU A 150 -16.15 3.41 -5.40
C LEU A 150 -17.29 3.08 -4.42
N ALA A 151 -17.09 3.34 -3.15
CA ALA A 151 -18.06 3.01 -2.10
C ALA A 151 -18.48 4.25 -1.29
N GLY A 152 -17.59 5.22 -1.10
CA GLY A 152 -17.88 6.45 -0.39
C GLY A 152 -18.77 7.38 -1.23
N SER A 153 -19.89 7.81 -0.64
CA SER A 153 -20.80 8.81 -1.24
C SER A 153 -21.41 8.40 -2.60
N GLN A 154 -21.44 7.11 -2.94
CA GLN A 154 -22.09 6.63 -4.14
C GLN A 154 -23.56 6.26 -3.86
N PRO A 155 -24.52 6.74 -4.66
CA PRO A 155 -25.94 6.46 -4.45
C PRO A 155 -26.34 5.03 -4.84
N THR A 156 -25.47 4.29 -5.53
CA THR A 156 -25.76 2.95 -6.06
C THR A 156 -24.52 2.05 -5.98
N PHE A 157 -24.74 0.75 -6.04
CA PHE A 157 -23.67 -0.25 -6.12
C PHE A 157 -22.97 -0.32 -7.50
N GLU A 158 -23.53 0.31 -8.51
CA GLU A 158 -23.10 0.17 -9.91
C GLU A 158 -21.62 0.51 -10.15
N PRO A 159 -21.04 1.61 -9.62
CA PRO A 159 -19.60 1.91 -9.80
C PRO A 159 -18.68 0.82 -9.25
N LEU A 160 -19.05 0.25 -8.10
CA LEU A 160 -18.31 -0.85 -7.49
C LEU A 160 -18.44 -2.15 -8.33
N ALA A 161 -19.65 -2.47 -8.78
CA ALA A 161 -19.90 -3.63 -9.63
C ALA A 161 -19.10 -3.55 -10.95
N GLN A 162 -19.08 -2.38 -11.60
CA GLN A 162 -18.31 -2.16 -12.82
C GLN A 162 -16.81 -2.31 -12.57
N ALA A 163 -16.29 -1.78 -11.47
CA ALA A 163 -14.88 -1.95 -11.09
C ALA A 163 -14.53 -3.42 -10.83
N LEU A 164 -15.41 -4.16 -10.16
CA LEU A 164 -15.24 -5.59 -9.88
C LEU A 164 -15.34 -6.47 -11.14
N ALA A 165 -16.01 -6.01 -12.19
CA ALA A 165 -16.10 -6.70 -13.47
C ALA A 165 -14.88 -6.47 -14.38
N GLN A 166 -14.05 -5.47 -14.09
CA GLN A 166 -12.83 -5.21 -14.86
C GLN A 166 -11.81 -6.32 -14.70
N ALA A 167 -10.95 -6.48 -15.70
CA ALA A 167 -9.81 -7.38 -15.62
C ALA A 167 -8.93 -7.02 -14.39
N PRO A 168 -8.46 -8.02 -13.64
CA PRO A 168 -7.61 -7.78 -12.48
C PRO A 168 -6.29 -7.13 -12.91
N ASN A 169 -5.78 -6.24 -12.07
CA ASN A 169 -4.46 -5.66 -12.19
C ASN A 169 -3.48 -6.31 -11.18
N LEU A 170 -2.23 -5.84 -11.12
CA LEU A 170 -1.22 -6.37 -10.20
C LEU A 170 -1.67 -6.32 -8.73
N VAL A 171 -2.40 -5.29 -8.30
CA VAL A 171 -2.90 -5.18 -6.91
C VAL A 171 -3.96 -6.25 -6.65
N ASP A 172 -4.90 -6.43 -7.59
CA ASP A 172 -5.94 -7.46 -7.51
C ASP A 172 -5.33 -8.87 -7.50
N ASP A 173 -4.35 -9.14 -8.38
CA ASP A 173 -3.68 -10.43 -8.45
C ASP A 173 -2.89 -10.74 -7.18
N THR A 174 -2.18 -9.75 -6.63
CA THR A 174 -1.47 -9.89 -5.35
C THR A 174 -2.44 -10.17 -4.21
N LEU A 175 -3.57 -9.46 -4.15
CA LEU A 175 -4.60 -9.69 -3.14
C LEU A 175 -5.23 -11.09 -3.27
N ARG A 176 -5.45 -11.54 -4.51
CA ARG A 176 -5.96 -12.89 -4.80
C ARG A 176 -5.00 -13.97 -4.29
N GLU A 177 -3.70 -13.84 -4.58
CA GLU A 177 -2.68 -14.78 -4.09
C GLU A 177 -2.67 -14.84 -2.55
N LEU A 178 -2.63 -13.69 -1.88
CA LEU A 178 -2.65 -13.61 -0.42
C LEU A 178 -3.92 -14.23 0.18
N THR A 179 -5.07 -14.04 -0.49
CA THR A 179 -6.34 -14.64 -0.07
C THR A 179 -6.29 -16.16 -0.15
N LEU A 180 -5.80 -16.70 -1.27
CA LEU A 180 -5.70 -18.14 -1.46
C LEU A 180 -4.68 -18.77 -0.50
N ASP A 181 -3.55 -18.11 -0.27
CA ASP A 181 -2.55 -18.54 0.70
C ASP A 181 -3.13 -18.58 2.14
N ALA A 182 -3.95 -17.60 2.51
CA ALA A 182 -4.61 -17.58 3.81
C ALA A 182 -5.64 -18.70 3.94
N VAL A 183 -6.47 -18.90 2.90
CA VAL A 183 -7.46 -20.00 2.86
C VAL A 183 -6.77 -21.37 2.94
N GLN A 184 -5.68 -21.55 2.20
CA GLN A 184 -4.91 -22.81 2.22
C GLN A 184 -4.28 -23.09 3.59
N ARG A 185 -3.72 -22.05 4.26
CA ARG A 185 -3.10 -22.19 5.59
C ARG A 185 -4.09 -22.55 6.68
N HIS A 186 -5.28 -21.97 6.64
CA HIS A 186 -6.24 -22.04 7.75
C HIS A 186 -7.41 -22.96 7.48
N ALA A 187 -7.65 -23.36 6.21
CA ALA A 187 -8.77 -24.21 5.79
C ALA A 187 -10.11 -23.83 6.50
N PRO A 188 -10.56 -22.57 6.42
CA PRO A 188 -11.71 -22.10 7.19
C PRO A 188 -13.03 -22.59 6.57
N ASP A 189 -14.03 -22.89 7.41
CA ASP A 189 -15.42 -23.08 6.97
C ASP A 189 -16.12 -21.74 6.74
N VAL A 190 -15.71 -20.71 7.49
CA VAL A 190 -16.33 -19.38 7.46
C VAL A 190 -15.24 -18.29 7.44
N VAL A 191 -15.35 -17.35 6.53
CA VAL A 191 -14.49 -16.15 6.46
C VAL A 191 -15.31 -14.92 6.78
N LEU A 192 -14.89 -14.21 7.84
CA LEU A 192 -15.48 -12.94 8.25
C LEU A 192 -14.63 -11.79 7.73
N LEU A 193 -15.18 -10.94 6.88
CA LEU A 193 -14.51 -9.77 6.31
C LEU A 193 -14.92 -8.52 7.09
N SER A 194 -13.96 -7.93 7.80
CA SER A 194 -14.19 -6.67 8.53
C SER A 194 -13.91 -5.48 7.62
N VAL A 195 -14.92 -4.66 7.38
CA VAL A 195 -14.86 -3.45 6.54
C VAL A 195 -15.09 -2.23 7.42
N PRO A 196 -14.01 -1.63 7.97
CA PRO A 196 -14.13 -0.48 8.86
C PRO A 196 -14.43 0.83 8.12
N PHE A 197 -14.00 0.97 6.86
CA PHE A 197 -14.07 2.21 6.07
C PHE A 197 -14.45 1.91 4.61
N PRO A 198 -14.99 2.90 3.86
CA PRO A 198 -15.37 2.72 2.46
C PRO A 198 -14.21 2.28 1.57
N GLY A 199 -12.97 2.70 1.84
CA GLY A 199 -11.78 2.27 1.13
C GLY A 199 -11.44 0.78 1.25
N SER A 200 -12.05 0.05 2.18
CA SER A 200 -11.87 -1.39 2.33
C SER A 200 -12.90 -2.24 1.58
N VAL A 201 -13.97 -1.61 1.06
CA VAL A 201 -15.10 -2.32 0.44
C VAL A 201 -14.68 -3.08 -0.81
N TYR A 202 -14.00 -2.40 -1.74
CA TYR A 202 -13.55 -3.01 -2.99
C TYR A 202 -12.69 -4.26 -2.74
N ALA A 203 -11.70 -4.14 -1.86
CA ALA A 203 -10.81 -5.25 -1.51
C ALA A 203 -11.58 -6.41 -0.86
N ALA A 204 -12.55 -6.13 0.02
CA ALA A 204 -13.39 -7.14 0.65
C ALA A 204 -14.21 -7.93 -0.39
N PHE A 205 -14.78 -7.25 -1.40
CA PHE A 205 -15.49 -7.92 -2.49
C PHE A 205 -14.54 -8.73 -3.39
N ARG A 206 -13.33 -8.24 -3.69
CA ARG A 206 -12.31 -9.01 -4.43
C ARG A 206 -11.91 -10.29 -3.67
N ILE A 207 -11.71 -10.20 -2.37
CA ILE A 207 -11.45 -11.37 -1.51
C ILE A 207 -12.62 -12.35 -1.59
N ALA A 208 -13.87 -11.87 -1.41
CA ALA A 208 -15.06 -12.70 -1.48
C ALA A 208 -15.22 -13.38 -2.86
N GLN A 209 -15.02 -12.65 -3.97
CA GLN A 209 -15.03 -13.21 -5.32
C GLN A 209 -13.98 -14.32 -5.47
N THR A 210 -12.75 -14.08 -4.99
CA THR A 210 -11.67 -15.08 -5.03
C THR A 210 -12.04 -16.35 -4.29
N ILE A 211 -12.56 -16.21 -3.06
CA ILE A 211 -12.99 -17.36 -2.25
C ILE A 211 -14.12 -18.09 -2.95
N LYS A 212 -15.15 -17.41 -3.42
CA LYS A 212 -16.30 -18.04 -4.07
C LYS A 212 -15.96 -18.74 -5.38
N ALA A 213 -14.98 -18.22 -6.13
CA ALA A 213 -14.52 -18.85 -7.37
C ALA A 213 -13.75 -20.16 -7.13
N GLN A 214 -12.93 -20.24 -6.08
CA GLN A 214 -12.03 -21.38 -5.82
C GLN A 214 -12.58 -22.32 -4.73
N HIS A 215 -13.30 -21.79 -3.75
CA HIS A 215 -13.81 -22.48 -2.58
C HIS A 215 -15.28 -22.11 -2.32
N PRO A 216 -16.23 -22.48 -3.21
CA PRO A 216 -17.64 -22.05 -3.13
C PRO A 216 -18.37 -22.49 -1.86
N HIS A 217 -17.87 -23.54 -1.19
CA HIS A 217 -18.42 -24.07 0.06
C HIS A 217 -18.13 -23.16 1.28
N ILE A 218 -17.06 -22.36 1.23
CA ILE A 218 -16.71 -21.46 2.34
C ILE A 218 -17.78 -20.37 2.45
N VAL A 219 -18.33 -20.21 3.64
CA VAL A 219 -19.27 -19.11 3.92
C VAL A 219 -18.49 -17.81 4.09
N THR A 220 -18.88 -16.76 3.35
CA THR A 220 -18.29 -15.41 3.50
C THR A 220 -19.31 -14.49 4.13
N VAL A 221 -18.89 -13.74 5.16
CA VAL A 221 -19.72 -12.78 5.87
C VAL A 221 -19.03 -11.43 5.86
N LEU A 222 -19.74 -10.41 5.42
CA LEU A 222 -19.27 -9.02 5.44
C LEU A 222 -19.81 -8.31 6.68
N GLY A 223 -18.95 -7.56 7.37
CA GLY A 223 -19.33 -6.79 8.55
C GLY A 223 -18.30 -5.68 8.82
N GLY A 224 -18.39 -5.05 9.96
CA GLY A 224 -17.53 -3.93 10.36
C GLY A 224 -18.27 -2.60 10.40
N GLY A 225 -17.56 -1.53 10.80
CA GLY A 225 -18.17 -0.23 11.04
C GLY A 225 -18.94 0.30 9.83
N PHE A 226 -18.31 0.34 8.66
CA PHE A 226 -18.94 0.86 7.44
C PHE A 226 -20.16 0.06 7.02
N VAL A 227 -20.08 -1.29 7.05
CA VAL A 227 -21.22 -2.15 6.67
C VAL A 227 -22.42 -1.97 7.60
N ASN A 228 -22.18 -1.72 8.89
CA ASN A 228 -23.24 -1.59 9.88
C ASN A 228 -23.91 -0.20 9.90
N THR A 229 -23.27 0.81 9.30
CA THR A 229 -23.75 2.20 9.35
C THR A 229 -24.21 2.74 8.01
N GLU A 230 -23.66 2.23 6.90
CA GLU A 230 -23.83 2.80 5.56
C GLU A 230 -24.45 1.82 4.55
N LEU A 231 -24.59 0.55 4.90
CA LEU A 231 -25.23 -0.51 4.12
C LEU A 231 -26.39 -1.14 4.91
#